data_b0b2644397d77feb03f00a0c9cf98762
#
_entry.id   b0b2644397d77feb03f00a0c9cf98762
#
_cell.length_a   1.000
_cell.length_b   1.000
_cell.length_c   1.000
_cell.angle_alpha   90.00
_cell.angle_beta   90.00
_cell.angle_gamma   90.00
#
_symmetry.space_group_name_H-M   'P 1'
#
loop_
_entity.id
_entity.type
_entity.pdbx_description
1 polymer ?
#
loop_
_entity_poly.entity_id
_entity_poly.type
_entity_poly.pdbx_seq_one_letter_code
_entity_poly.pdbx_strand_id
1 'polypeptide(L)'
;IAGVSSGSKLIEQAKINKAVSDLRDYKGSYLTFILTYDKIPGDMDDAVSFFGSGTANGDNDTQIETSAADTSESLLAWEHMALSEVIFGSYSQAATGFHTAGTTGPKSSLSATCYAPVYDTTAAVNGLQVGTNAATVDCSGTTSLLALTVYKIDNKIDDGVGNSGDITATSAATDCQSSGTYDLDSTTKGCAFHYSFGD
;
A
#
# COMPACT_ATOMS: atom_id res chain seq x y z
N ILE A 1 -25.95 22.50 14.39
CA ILE A 1 -24.50 22.15 14.54
C ILE A 1 -24.30 20.63 14.68
N ALA A 2 -25.18 19.89 15.39
CA ALA A 2 -25.08 18.43 15.55
C ALA A 2 -25.12 17.63 14.23
N GLY A 3 -25.86 18.07 13.23
CA GLY A 3 -26.00 17.38 11.94
C GLY A 3 -24.72 17.35 11.09
N VAL A 4 -23.90 18.39 11.15
CA VAL A 4 -22.63 18.48 10.40
C VAL A 4 -21.58 17.53 10.99
N SER A 5 -21.52 17.40 12.29
CA SER A 5 -20.59 16.47 12.98
C SER A 5 -20.92 15.01 12.67
N SER A 6 -22.20 14.65 12.57
CA SER A 6 -22.60 13.29 12.21
C SER A 6 -22.28 12.97 10.76
N GLY A 7 -22.47 13.92 9.83
CA GLY A 7 -22.16 13.74 8.41
C GLY A 7 -20.66 13.50 8.17
N SER A 8 -19.79 14.26 8.82
CA SER A 8 -18.33 14.08 8.67
C SER A 8 -17.84 12.72 9.16
N LYS A 9 -18.39 12.20 10.27
CA LYS A 9 -18.08 10.87 10.78
C LYS A 9 -18.52 9.76 9.83
N LEU A 10 -19.67 9.90 9.17
CA LEU A 10 -20.14 8.93 8.17
C LEU A 10 -19.24 8.92 6.94
N ILE A 11 -18.79 10.09 6.46
CA ILE A 11 -17.85 10.18 5.34
C ILE A 11 -16.50 9.53 5.68
N GLU A 12 -15.98 9.78 6.88
CA GLU A 12 -14.74 9.15 7.35
C GLU A 12 -14.89 7.63 7.41
N GLN A 13 -15.99 7.14 7.98
CA GLN A 13 -16.27 5.70 8.05
C GLN A 13 -16.39 5.06 6.65
N ALA A 14 -17.02 5.75 5.69
CA ALA A 14 -17.11 5.29 4.31
C ALA A 14 -15.73 5.19 3.65
N LYS A 15 -14.83 6.17 3.88
CA LYS A 15 -13.44 6.12 3.38
C LYS A 15 -12.66 4.95 3.97
N ILE A 16 -12.79 4.70 5.27
CA ILE A 16 -12.16 3.55 5.95
C ILE A 16 -12.67 2.23 5.37
N ASN A 17 -13.99 2.08 5.20
CA ASN A 17 -14.56 0.88 4.61
C ASN A 17 -14.09 0.65 3.18
N LYS A 18 -13.99 1.72 2.38
CA LYS A 18 -13.43 1.65 1.03
C LYS A 18 -11.95 1.23 1.05
N ALA A 19 -11.14 1.80 1.96
CA ALA A 19 -9.73 1.41 2.10
C ALA A 19 -9.58 -0.07 2.46
N VAL A 20 -10.39 -0.57 3.39
CA VAL A 20 -10.41 -2.00 3.76
C VAL A 20 -10.76 -2.89 2.56
N SER A 21 -11.74 -2.48 1.75
CA SER A 21 -12.08 -3.21 0.50
C SER A 21 -10.90 -3.19 -0.47
N ASP A 22 -10.32 -1.99 -0.73
CA ASP A 22 -9.20 -1.83 -1.65
C ASP A 22 -8.00 -2.71 -1.25
N LEU A 23 -7.64 -2.73 0.02
CA LEU A 23 -6.52 -3.53 0.53
C LEU A 23 -6.73 -5.02 0.27
N ARG A 24 -7.94 -5.54 0.56
CA ARG A 24 -8.29 -6.94 0.32
C ARG A 24 -8.33 -7.28 -1.17
N ASP A 25 -8.86 -6.38 -1.99
CA ASP A 25 -8.94 -6.55 -3.43
C ASP A 25 -7.54 -6.59 -4.05
N TYR A 26 -6.61 -5.72 -3.60
CA TYR A 26 -5.22 -5.72 -4.08
C TYR A 26 -4.44 -6.95 -3.62
N LYS A 27 -4.61 -7.41 -2.38
CA LYS A 27 -4.03 -8.69 -1.93
C LYS A 27 -4.54 -9.86 -2.79
N GLY A 28 -5.84 -9.90 -3.06
CA GLY A 28 -6.45 -10.92 -3.94
C GLY A 28 -5.91 -10.88 -5.36
N SER A 29 -5.71 -9.68 -5.91
CA SER A 29 -5.15 -9.47 -7.25
C SER A 29 -3.69 -9.88 -7.32
N TYR A 30 -2.88 -9.53 -6.32
CA TYR A 30 -1.49 -9.94 -6.17
C TYR A 30 -1.37 -11.48 -6.17
N LEU A 31 -2.15 -12.15 -5.33
CA LEU A 31 -2.15 -13.62 -5.28
C LEU A 31 -2.64 -14.25 -6.59
N THR A 32 -3.64 -13.64 -7.25
CA THR A 32 -4.13 -14.09 -8.56
C THR A 32 -3.04 -13.97 -9.63
N PHE A 33 -2.27 -12.89 -9.61
CA PHE A 33 -1.12 -12.72 -10.50
C PHE A 33 -0.09 -13.83 -10.31
N ILE A 34 0.31 -14.11 -9.06
CA ILE A 34 1.27 -15.19 -8.75
C ILE A 34 0.74 -16.55 -9.22
N LEU A 35 -0.53 -16.85 -8.97
CA LEU A 35 -1.13 -18.12 -9.42
C LEU A 35 -1.17 -18.25 -10.95
N THR A 36 -1.19 -17.13 -11.68
CA THR A 36 -1.28 -17.12 -13.14
C THR A 36 0.08 -17.23 -13.81
N TYR A 37 1.07 -16.52 -13.26
CA TYR A 37 2.39 -16.36 -13.90
C TYR A 37 3.53 -17.09 -13.18
N ASP A 38 3.27 -17.63 -11.98
CA ASP A 38 4.29 -18.22 -11.08
C ASP A 38 5.44 -17.22 -10.77
N LYS A 39 5.11 -15.93 -10.73
CA LYS A 39 6.03 -14.80 -10.53
C LYS A 39 5.37 -13.74 -9.69
N ILE A 40 6.18 -12.94 -8.98
CA ILE A 40 5.73 -11.78 -8.22
C ILE A 40 5.57 -10.58 -9.16
N PRO A 41 4.43 -9.84 -9.13
CA PRO A 41 4.30 -8.64 -9.94
C PRO A 41 5.31 -7.58 -9.48
N GLY A 42 5.97 -6.95 -10.44
CA GLY A 42 7.09 -6.03 -10.18
C GLY A 42 8.45 -6.72 -10.28
N ASP A 43 8.62 -7.82 -9.59
CA ASP A 43 9.85 -8.62 -9.54
C ASP A 43 10.02 -9.61 -10.73
N MET A 44 9.03 -9.71 -11.59
CA MET A 44 9.01 -10.64 -12.73
C MET A 44 10.11 -10.33 -13.76
N ASP A 45 11.07 -11.27 -13.96
CA ASP A 45 12.25 -11.09 -14.82
C ASP A 45 12.01 -11.28 -16.34
N ASP A 46 10.81 -11.70 -16.72
CA ASP A 46 10.40 -11.94 -18.11
C ASP A 46 9.09 -11.20 -18.50
N ALA A 47 8.72 -10.17 -17.75
CA ALA A 47 7.51 -9.37 -17.96
C ALA A 47 7.40 -8.82 -19.39
N VAL A 48 8.51 -8.39 -20.00
CA VAL A 48 8.56 -7.91 -21.38
C VAL A 48 8.13 -9.00 -22.38
N SER A 49 8.38 -10.27 -22.09
CA SER A 49 7.98 -11.40 -22.94
C SER A 49 6.47 -11.63 -22.91
N PHE A 50 5.82 -11.36 -21.78
CA PHE A 50 4.37 -11.51 -21.59
C PHE A 50 3.58 -10.27 -22.03
N PHE A 51 4.06 -9.09 -21.66
CA PHE A 51 3.30 -7.84 -21.79
C PHE A 51 3.82 -6.91 -22.88
N GLY A 52 4.97 -7.24 -23.49
CA GLY A 52 5.58 -6.46 -24.56
C GLY A 52 6.58 -5.40 -24.07
N SER A 53 7.23 -4.72 -25.01
CA SER A 53 8.33 -3.79 -24.73
C SER A 53 7.88 -2.45 -24.12
N GLY A 54 6.61 -2.33 -23.74
CA GLY A 54 6.09 -1.13 -23.06
C GLY A 54 6.27 -1.17 -21.53
N THR A 55 6.70 -2.29 -20.98
CA THR A 55 7.03 -2.47 -19.57
C THR A 55 8.50 -2.80 -19.38
N ALA A 56 8.93 -3.05 -18.15
CA ALA A 56 10.27 -3.51 -17.81
C ALA A 56 10.22 -4.80 -16.99
N ASN A 57 11.34 -5.49 -16.90
CA ASN A 57 11.50 -6.67 -16.05
C ASN A 57 11.97 -6.25 -14.65
N GLY A 58 11.56 -7.02 -13.62
CA GLY A 58 12.21 -7.06 -12.32
C GLY A 58 13.43 -7.98 -12.32
N ASP A 59 13.99 -8.28 -11.15
CA ASP A 59 15.22 -9.08 -11.03
C ASP A 59 15.03 -10.50 -10.50
N ASN A 60 13.79 -10.83 -10.08
CA ASN A 60 13.36 -12.15 -9.64
C ASN A 60 14.07 -12.64 -8.35
N ASP A 61 14.28 -11.74 -7.42
CA ASP A 61 14.87 -12.05 -6.11
C ASP A 61 13.83 -12.35 -5.02
N THR A 62 12.54 -12.33 -5.37
CA THR A 62 11.34 -12.53 -4.53
C THR A 62 10.93 -11.34 -3.68
N GLN A 63 11.53 -10.20 -3.84
CA GLN A 63 11.21 -8.98 -3.11
C GLN A 63 10.66 -7.92 -4.08
N ILE A 64 9.82 -7.04 -3.60
CA ILE A 64 9.39 -5.86 -4.34
C ILE A 64 10.13 -4.65 -3.80
N GLU A 65 11.17 -4.22 -4.49
CA GLU A 65 11.99 -3.12 -4.01
C GLU A 65 11.52 -1.76 -4.49
N THR A 66 11.91 -0.77 -3.69
CA THR A 66 11.73 0.64 -4.01
C THR A 66 13.08 1.24 -4.38
N SER A 67 13.41 1.29 -5.66
CA SER A 67 14.60 1.97 -6.14
C SER A 67 14.27 3.38 -6.62
N ALA A 68 15.05 4.36 -6.18
CA ALA A 68 14.96 5.72 -6.71
C ALA A 68 15.77 5.89 -8.02
N ALA A 69 16.54 4.88 -8.42
CA ALA A 69 17.56 5.04 -9.44
C ALA A 69 17.12 4.65 -10.87
N ASP A 70 16.35 3.56 -11.06
CA ASP A 70 16.00 3.13 -12.42
C ASP A 70 14.61 2.51 -12.55
N THR A 71 14.36 1.29 -12.15
CA THR A 71 13.07 0.61 -12.26
C THR A 71 12.58 0.23 -10.86
N SER A 72 11.69 1.03 -10.29
CA SER A 72 11.08 0.66 -9.02
C SER A 72 10.10 -0.49 -9.27
N GLU A 73 10.38 -1.66 -8.74
CA GLU A 73 9.49 -2.82 -8.80
C GLU A 73 8.14 -2.53 -8.15
N SER A 74 8.12 -1.67 -7.15
CA SER A 74 6.90 -1.14 -6.56
C SER A 74 5.97 -0.47 -7.58
N LEU A 75 6.52 0.27 -8.55
CA LEU A 75 5.76 0.87 -9.64
C LEU A 75 5.42 -0.17 -10.71
N LEU A 76 6.36 -1.04 -11.05
CA LEU A 76 6.16 -2.16 -11.97
C LEU A 76 5.07 -3.11 -11.49
N ALA A 77 4.95 -3.34 -10.18
CA ALA A 77 3.92 -4.21 -9.63
C ALA A 77 2.51 -3.76 -10.02
N TRP A 78 2.21 -2.46 -9.95
CA TRP A 78 0.94 -1.92 -10.42
C TRP A 78 0.77 -2.05 -11.93
N GLU A 79 1.83 -1.79 -12.70
CA GLU A 79 1.82 -1.91 -14.15
C GLU A 79 1.59 -3.36 -14.58
N HIS A 80 2.34 -4.34 -14.03
CA HIS A 80 2.18 -5.75 -14.34
C HIS A 80 0.77 -6.26 -13.99
N MET A 81 0.25 -5.92 -12.82
CA MET A 81 -1.10 -6.29 -12.42
C MET A 81 -2.17 -5.68 -13.33
N ALA A 82 -1.97 -4.47 -13.84
CA ALA A 82 -2.89 -3.83 -14.78
C ALA A 82 -2.79 -4.44 -16.19
N LEU A 83 -1.57 -4.72 -16.69
CA LEU A 83 -1.35 -5.36 -17.98
C LEU A 83 -1.89 -6.80 -18.03
N SER A 84 -1.88 -7.50 -16.90
CA SER A 84 -2.48 -8.83 -16.75
C SER A 84 -3.99 -8.81 -16.51
N GLU A 85 -4.60 -7.62 -16.43
CA GLU A 85 -6.03 -7.41 -16.19
C GLU A 85 -6.53 -7.93 -14.81
N VAL A 86 -5.65 -8.24 -13.87
CA VAL A 86 -6.06 -8.63 -12.50
C VAL A 86 -6.50 -7.44 -11.66
N ILE A 87 -6.15 -6.22 -12.08
CA ILE A 87 -6.69 -4.97 -11.53
C ILE A 87 -7.21 -4.08 -12.65
N PHE A 88 -8.21 -3.25 -12.33
CA PHE A 88 -8.68 -2.23 -13.26
C PHE A 88 -7.77 -1.01 -13.27
N GLY A 89 -7.57 -0.44 -14.44
CA GLY A 89 -6.80 0.77 -14.65
C GLY A 89 -5.70 0.59 -15.68
N SER A 90 -4.95 1.64 -15.91
CA SER A 90 -3.73 1.62 -16.72
C SER A 90 -2.70 2.43 -15.96
N TYR A 91 -1.64 1.80 -15.55
CA TYR A 91 -0.55 2.39 -14.79
C TYR A 91 0.72 2.24 -15.60
N SER A 92 1.59 3.23 -15.50
CA SER A 92 2.87 3.21 -16.19
C SER A 92 3.97 3.58 -15.21
N GLN A 93 5.11 2.96 -15.38
CA GLN A 93 6.32 3.38 -14.68
C GLN A 93 6.68 4.81 -15.12
N ALA A 94 6.56 5.76 -14.20
CA ALA A 94 7.01 7.12 -14.47
C ALA A 94 8.52 7.21 -14.25
N ALA A 95 9.21 7.89 -15.16
CA ALA A 95 10.66 8.14 -15.08
C ALA A 95 11.11 8.94 -13.84
N THR A 96 10.19 9.33 -12.97
CA THR A 96 10.44 10.20 -11.81
C THR A 96 10.40 9.49 -10.46
N GLY A 97 10.16 8.18 -10.43
CA GLY A 97 10.30 7.37 -9.20
C GLY A 97 9.30 7.65 -8.07
N PHE A 98 8.17 8.34 -8.31
CA PHE A 98 7.17 8.63 -7.28
C PHE A 98 5.81 8.02 -7.59
N HIS A 99 5.12 7.52 -6.57
CA HIS A 99 3.72 7.11 -6.70
C HIS A 99 2.83 8.33 -6.99
N THR A 100 2.29 8.38 -8.20
CA THR A 100 1.31 9.38 -8.61
C THR A 100 -0.06 8.73 -8.74
N ALA A 101 -0.97 9.10 -7.85
CA ALA A 101 -2.30 8.52 -7.77
C ALA A 101 -3.07 8.61 -9.10
N GLY A 102 -3.43 7.45 -9.65
CA GLY A 102 -4.13 7.31 -10.93
C GLY A 102 -3.22 7.35 -12.16
N THR A 103 -1.89 7.42 -11.99
CA THR A 103 -0.90 7.38 -13.09
C THR A 103 0.04 6.20 -12.93
N THR A 104 0.74 6.10 -11.81
CA THR A 104 1.68 5.01 -11.52
C THR A 104 1.10 3.97 -10.56
N GLY A 105 -0.08 4.22 -10.01
CA GLY A 105 -0.79 3.31 -9.13
C GLY A 105 -2.19 3.82 -8.77
N PRO A 106 -2.99 3.01 -8.09
CA PRO A 106 -4.36 3.36 -7.72
C PRO A 106 -4.45 4.56 -6.80
N LYS A 107 -5.59 5.26 -6.85
CA LYS A 107 -5.92 6.31 -5.88
C LYS A 107 -6.33 5.71 -4.55
N SER A 108 -5.69 6.17 -3.46
CA SER A 108 -6.16 5.86 -2.13
C SER A 108 -7.47 6.60 -1.79
N SER A 109 -8.38 5.92 -1.11
CA SER A 109 -9.58 6.52 -0.51
C SER A 109 -9.27 7.33 0.75
N LEU A 110 -8.13 7.07 1.39
CA LEU A 110 -7.63 7.83 2.52
C LEU A 110 -6.95 9.11 2.03
N SER A 111 -7.25 10.23 2.69
CA SER A 111 -6.75 11.53 2.23
C SER A 111 -5.23 11.64 2.35
N ALA A 112 -4.61 12.13 1.27
CA ALA A 112 -3.16 12.36 1.18
C ALA A 112 -2.30 11.10 1.39
N THR A 113 -2.81 9.90 1.05
CA THR A 113 -2.05 8.66 1.06
C THR A 113 -1.92 8.05 -0.32
N CYS A 114 -0.95 7.16 -0.49
CA CYS A 114 -0.78 6.29 -1.63
C CYS A 114 -0.68 4.83 -1.19
N TYR A 115 -0.73 3.92 -2.15
CA TYR A 115 -0.52 2.49 -2.00
C TYR A 115 0.75 2.10 -2.75
N ALA A 116 1.73 1.54 -2.06
CA ALA A 116 2.96 1.05 -2.67
C ALA A 116 3.14 -0.45 -2.36
N PRO A 117 3.14 -1.33 -3.35
CA PRO A 117 3.65 -2.68 -3.17
C PRO A 117 5.12 -2.60 -2.78
N VAL A 118 5.51 -3.21 -1.67
CA VAL A 118 6.89 -3.18 -1.17
C VAL A 118 7.20 -4.42 -0.35
N TYR A 119 8.46 -4.79 -0.29
CA TYR A 119 8.97 -5.77 0.64
C TYR A 119 9.28 -5.13 2.00
N ASP A 120 8.66 -5.63 3.06
CA ASP A 120 9.01 -5.23 4.43
C ASP A 120 10.18 -6.09 4.93
N THR A 121 11.34 -5.47 5.04
CA THR A 121 12.57 -6.14 5.50
C THR A 121 12.51 -6.59 6.97
N THR A 122 11.61 -6.04 7.76
CA THR A 122 11.43 -6.42 9.18
C THR A 122 10.55 -7.65 9.32
N ALA A 123 9.43 -7.67 8.60
CA ALA A 123 8.51 -8.81 8.58
C ALA A 123 8.96 -9.89 7.58
N ALA A 124 9.91 -9.58 6.68
CA ALA A 124 10.38 -10.43 5.59
C ALA A 124 9.25 -10.92 4.68
N VAL A 125 8.38 -9.99 4.24
CA VAL A 125 7.18 -10.30 3.45
C VAL A 125 6.83 -9.16 2.50
N ASN A 126 6.34 -9.49 1.31
CA ASN A 126 5.76 -8.50 0.40
C ASN A 126 4.38 -8.05 0.90
N GLY A 127 4.03 -6.79 0.61
CA GLY A 127 2.75 -6.23 1.03
C GLY A 127 2.48 -4.85 0.45
N LEU A 128 1.51 -4.17 1.02
CA LEU A 128 1.17 -2.79 0.68
C LEU A 128 1.58 -1.83 1.80
N GLN A 129 2.50 -0.96 1.52
CA GLN A 129 2.76 0.22 2.35
C GLN A 129 1.69 1.29 2.07
N VAL A 130 1.12 1.84 3.13
CA VAL A 130 0.09 2.89 3.08
C VAL A 130 0.49 4.08 3.94
N GLY A 131 0.75 5.19 3.30
CA GLY A 131 1.15 6.44 3.96
C GLY A 131 1.28 7.58 2.97
N THR A 132 1.99 8.64 3.33
CA THR A 132 2.26 9.73 2.39
C THR A 132 3.41 9.38 1.46
N ASN A 133 3.30 9.89 0.23
CA ASN A 133 4.42 9.91 -0.70
C ASN A 133 5.35 11.08 -0.29
N ALA A 134 6.37 10.78 0.50
CA ALA A 134 7.28 11.81 1.03
C ALA A 134 8.41 12.11 0.04
N ALA A 135 9.56 11.48 0.21
CA ALA A 135 10.73 11.64 -0.66
C ALA A 135 11.12 10.34 -1.38
N THR A 136 10.29 9.31 -1.25
CA THR A 136 10.54 7.94 -1.69
C THR A 136 9.31 7.35 -2.36
N VAL A 137 9.48 6.34 -3.19
CA VAL A 137 8.39 5.65 -3.91
C VAL A 137 7.58 4.67 -3.03
N ASP A 138 7.88 4.59 -1.75
CA ASP A 138 7.41 3.54 -0.86
C ASP A 138 6.16 3.88 -0.05
N CYS A 139 5.60 5.09 -0.18
CA CYS A 139 4.46 5.55 0.62
C CYS A 139 4.66 5.40 2.15
N SER A 140 5.91 5.45 2.62
CA SER A 140 6.26 5.27 4.05
C SER A 140 6.08 6.50 4.92
N GLY A 141 5.78 7.64 4.31
CA GLY A 141 5.60 8.89 5.05
C GLY A 141 4.43 8.85 6.02
N THR A 142 4.65 9.28 7.25
CA THR A 142 3.72 9.13 8.39
C THR A 142 2.82 10.34 8.63
N THR A 143 2.80 11.35 7.75
CA THR A 143 2.18 12.66 8.05
C THR A 143 0.69 12.76 7.71
N SER A 144 0.00 11.68 7.33
CA SER A 144 -1.39 11.77 6.83
C SER A 144 -2.43 11.02 7.64
N LEU A 145 -2.07 10.02 8.40
CA LEU A 145 -3.01 9.17 9.13
C LEU A 145 -2.95 9.40 10.63
N LEU A 146 -4.12 9.38 11.26
CA LEU A 146 -4.27 9.32 12.71
C LEU A 146 -4.15 7.87 13.18
N ALA A 147 -3.64 7.65 14.38
CA ALA A 147 -3.61 6.33 15.03
C ALA A 147 -5.00 5.67 15.06
N LEU A 148 -6.04 6.43 15.39
CA LEU A 148 -7.43 5.95 15.38
C LEU A 148 -7.89 5.45 13.99
N THR A 149 -7.41 6.05 12.90
CA THR A 149 -7.76 5.62 11.53
C THR A 149 -7.10 4.30 11.21
N VAL A 150 -5.81 4.15 11.52
CA VAL A 150 -5.06 2.90 11.30
C VAL A 150 -5.64 1.79 12.18
N TYR A 151 -5.89 2.03 13.47
CA TYR A 151 -6.56 1.08 14.37
C TYR A 151 -7.89 0.58 13.83
N LYS A 152 -8.74 1.47 13.27
CA LYS A 152 -10.04 1.07 12.71
C LYS A 152 -9.89 0.19 11.46
N ILE A 153 -8.84 0.37 10.67
CA ILE A 153 -8.54 -0.47 9.51
C ILE A 153 -8.03 -1.82 9.99
N ASP A 154 -7.05 -1.82 10.88
CA ASP A 154 -6.45 -2.97 11.48
C ASP A 154 -7.51 -3.87 12.15
N ASN A 155 -8.29 -3.34 13.06
CA ASN A 155 -9.37 -4.09 13.75
C ASN A 155 -10.49 -4.62 12.81
N LYS A 156 -10.51 -4.21 11.53
CA LYS A 156 -11.42 -4.76 10.51
C LYS A 156 -10.79 -5.84 9.64
N ILE A 157 -9.51 -5.82 9.50
CA ILE A 157 -8.73 -6.75 8.66
C ILE A 157 -8.10 -7.81 9.55
N ASP A 158 -7.59 -7.43 10.72
CA ASP A 158 -6.72 -8.21 11.57
C ASP A 158 -7.08 -8.07 13.07
N ASP A 159 -6.09 -7.98 13.95
CA ASP A 159 -6.21 -8.11 15.40
C ASP A 159 -6.36 -6.77 16.16
N GLY A 160 -6.10 -5.64 15.52
CA GLY A 160 -6.12 -4.31 16.15
C GLY A 160 -4.89 -4.02 16.99
N VAL A 161 -3.77 -4.73 16.78
CA VAL A 161 -2.51 -4.57 17.50
C VAL A 161 -1.41 -4.09 16.56
N GLY A 162 -0.98 -2.86 16.69
CA GLY A 162 -0.16 -2.15 15.71
C GLY A 162 1.25 -2.69 15.44
N ASN A 163 1.68 -3.78 16.04
CA ASN A 163 2.97 -4.42 15.80
C ASN A 163 2.89 -5.93 15.57
N SER A 164 1.71 -6.46 15.28
CA SER A 164 1.47 -7.88 15.00
C SER A 164 0.44 -8.06 13.90
N GLY A 165 0.32 -9.30 13.40
CA GLY A 165 -0.66 -9.68 12.39
C GLY A 165 -0.33 -9.23 10.97
N ASP A 166 -1.37 -9.15 10.14
CA ASP A 166 -1.25 -8.75 8.73
C ASP A 166 -1.05 -7.24 8.58
N ILE A 167 -1.47 -6.42 9.56
CA ILE A 167 -1.27 -4.97 9.56
C ILE A 167 -0.26 -4.57 10.64
N THR A 168 0.82 -3.96 10.21
CA THR A 168 1.82 -3.38 11.11
C THR A 168 1.91 -1.88 10.90
N ALA A 169 1.68 -1.13 12.00
CA ALA A 169 1.78 0.32 11.96
C ALA A 169 3.24 0.77 11.98
N THR A 170 3.63 1.51 10.96
CA THR A 170 4.92 2.18 10.90
C THR A 170 4.77 3.61 11.39
N SER A 171 5.68 4.03 12.26
CA SER A 171 5.66 5.35 12.88
C SER A 171 7.07 5.90 13.03
N ALA A 172 7.24 7.16 12.70
CA ALA A 172 8.48 7.89 13.03
C ALA A 172 8.52 8.37 14.49
N ALA A 173 7.39 8.27 15.22
CA ALA A 173 7.24 8.78 16.58
C ALA A 173 6.17 7.99 17.35
N THR A 174 6.09 8.22 18.65
CA THR A 174 5.10 7.61 19.57
C THR A 174 3.64 7.99 19.28
N ASP A 175 3.39 8.88 18.33
CA ASP A 175 2.05 9.40 18.01
C ASP A 175 1.13 8.39 17.30
N CYS A 176 1.66 7.23 16.87
CA CYS A 176 0.88 6.19 16.24
C CYS A 176 0.61 5.03 17.17
N GLN A 177 1.66 4.40 17.66
CA GLN A 177 1.57 3.26 18.57
C GLN A 177 2.81 3.16 19.46
N SER A 178 2.67 2.51 20.60
CA SER A 178 3.76 2.14 21.50
C SER A 178 3.59 0.70 21.93
N SER A 179 4.58 -0.14 21.64
CA SER A 179 4.56 -1.58 21.97
C SER A 179 3.27 -2.30 21.50
N GLY A 180 2.79 -1.95 20.33
CA GLY A 180 1.58 -2.52 19.72
C GLY A 180 0.27 -1.84 20.10
N THR A 181 0.25 -0.96 21.10
CA THR A 181 -0.96 -0.23 21.50
C THR A 181 -1.05 1.07 20.72
N TYR A 182 -2.13 1.26 19.96
CA TYR A 182 -2.41 2.52 19.25
C TYR A 182 -2.72 3.67 20.21
N ASP A 183 -2.20 4.85 19.94
CA ASP A 183 -2.56 6.09 20.65
C ASP A 183 -3.85 6.68 20.08
N LEU A 184 -4.99 6.19 20.58
CA LEU A 184 -6.31 6.56 20.08
C LEU A 184 -6.73 7.99 20.44
N ASP A 185 -6.06 8.60 21.40
CA ASP A 185 -6.32 9.97 21.86
C ASP A 185 -5.46 10.99 21.09
N SER A 186 -4.46 10.52 20.33
CA SER A 186 -3.62 11.40 19.53
C SER A 186 -4.42 12.12 18.45
N THR A 187 -4.25 13.42 18.39
CA THR A 187 -4.78 14.29 17.33
C THR A 187 -3.72 14.59 16.25
N THR A 188 -2.51 14.09 16.44
CA THR A 188 -1.40 14.24 15.52
C THR A 188 -1.48 13.16 14.43
N LYS A 189 -1.29 13.56 13.19
CA LYS A 189 -1.16 12.63 12.08
C LYS A 189 0.29 12.15 12.04
N GLY A 190 0.54 10.97 12.56
CA GLY A 190 1.87 10.40 12.72
C GLY A 190 1.98 8.94 12.28
N CYS A 191 1.00 8.41 11.52
CA CYS A 191 0.94 7.01 11.14
C CYS A 191 1.09 6.77 9.64
N ALA A 192 1.73 5.65 9.33
CA ALA A 192 1.63 4.86 8.13
C ALA A 192 1.47 3.40 8.55
N PHE A 193 1.18 2.49 7.63
CA PHE A 193 1.12 1.07 7.95
C PHE A 193 1.48 0.21 6.74
N HIS A 194 1.95 -1.00 7.01
CA HIS A 194 2.16 -2.06 6.04
C HIS A 194 1.06 -3.11 6.19
N TYR A 195 0.53 -3.61 5.07
CA TYR A 195 -0.42 -4.71 5.00
C TYR A 195 0.20 -5.88 4.25
N SER A 196 0.49 -6.96 4.98
CA SER A 196 1.15 -8.17 4.47
C SER A 196 0.31 -8.91 3.43
N PHE A 197 0.95 -9.40 2.37
CA PHE A 197 0.32 -10.31 1.41
C PHE A 197 0.36 -11.77 1.86
N GLY A 198 1.26 -12.13 2.80
CA GLY A 198 1.31 -13.46 3.40
C GLY A 198 1.95 -14.52 2.49
N ASP A 199 2.92 -14.13 1.68
CA ASP A 199 3.74 -14.98 0.80
C ASP A 199 5.06 -15.43 1.44
#